data_d6deb0e0675c3db2c87ff5e3c2471f79
#
_entry.id   d6deb0e0675c3db2c87ff5e3c2471f79
#
_cell.length_a   1.000
_cell.length_b   1.000
_cell.length_c   1.000
_cell.angle_alpha   90.00
_cell.angle_beta   90.00
_cell.angle_gamma   90.00
#
_symmetry.space_group_name_H-M   'P 1'
#
loop_
_entity.id
_entity.type
_entity.pdbx_description
1 polymer ?
#
loop_
_entity_poly.entity_id
_entity_poly.type
_entity_poly.pdbx_seq_one_letter_code
_entity_poly.pdbx_strand_id
1 'polypeptide(L)'
;MRAISRLTGASFNTISKLMIDAGKACAAYHHENVVGVSAERIERDEIWSFTYSKQKNVKTAKAAPEGAGDTWTWTALDADSKLIVSYLVGGRDSSYANAFMEDVASRLTNRVQLTTDVHKAYLEAVEGAFGYDVDYAQLVKMYGKLSLIHI
;
A
#
# COMPACT_ATOMS: atom_id res chain seq x y z
N MET A 1 -19.78 4.22 -7.05
CA MET A 1 -20.15 5.44 -7.79
C MET A 1 -21.51 5.37 -8.50
N ARG A 2 -21.80 4.36 -9.37
CA ARG A 2 -23.10 4.26 -10.06
C ARG A 2 -24.31 4.15 -9.10
N ALA A 3 -24.15 3.45 -7.98
CA ALA A 3 -25.22 3.35 -6.96
C ALA A 3 -25.47 4.71 -6.29
N ILE A 4 -24.44 5.44 -5.95
CA ILE A 4 -24.53 6.79 -5.36
C ILE A 4 -25.25 7.73 -6.34
N SER A 5 -24.88 7.72 -7.62
CA SER A 5 -25.54 8.55 -8.65
C SER A 5 -27.05 8.25 -8.75
N ARG A 6 -27.45 6.98 -8.69
CA ARG A 6 -28.87 6.58 -8.71
C ARG A 6 -29.63 7.01 -7.45
N LEU A 7 -28.99 6.96 -6.30
CA LEU A 7 -29.62 7.32 -5.01
C LEU A 7 -29.76 8.83 -4.81
N THR A 8 -28.76 9.60 -5.28
CA THR A 8 -28.68 11.04 -5.00
C THR A 8 -29.10 11.92 -6.19
N GLY A 9 -29.20 11.36 -7.40
CA GLY A 9 -29.40 12.11 -8.63
C GLY A 9 -28.16 12.90 -9.10
N ALA A 10 -27.04 12.86 -8.36
CA ALA A 10 -25.83 13.55 -8.73
C ALA A 10 -25.15 12.91 -9.95
N SER A 11 -24.58 13.73 -10.82
CA SER A 11 -23.84 13.24 -12.00
C SER A 11 -22.62 12.42 -11.59
N PHE A 12 -22.23 11.45 -12.41
CA PHE A 12 -21.03 10.65 -12.20
C PHE A 12 -19.77 11.52 -12.08
N ASN A 13 -19.66 12.55 -12.89
CA ASN A 13 -18.52 13.48 -12.87
C ASN A 13 -18.46 14.29 -11.56
N THR A 14 -19.61 14.71 -11.03
CA THR A 14 -19.69 15.41 -9.74
C THR A 14 -19.21 14.49 -8.60
N ILE A 15 -19.66 13.24 -8.59
CA ILE A 15 -19.25 12.27 -7.59
C ILE A 15 -17.74 11.98 -7.69
N SER A 16 -17.23 11.80 -8.92
CA SER A 16 -15.79 11.54 -9.14
C SER A 16 -14.95 12.73 -8.67
N LYS A 17 -15.36 13.96 -9.00
CA LYS A 17 -14.66 15.16 -8.55
C LYS A 17 -14.64 15.27 -7.03
N LEU A 18 -15.78 15.05 -6.38
CA LEU A 18 -15.86 15.09 -4.91
C LEU A 18 -14.95 14.03 -4.25
N MET A 19 -14.87 12.81 -4.81
CA MET A 19 -13.98 11.79 -4.31
C MET A 19 -12.51 12.17 -4.43
N ILE A 20 -12.12 12.79 -5.56
CA ILE A 20 -10.76 13.28 -5.77
C ILE A 20 -10.43 14.42 -4.79
N ASP A 21 -11.33 15.38 -4.63
CA ASP A 21 -11.12 16.53 -3.73
C ASP A 21 -11.03 16.07 -2.27
N ALA A 22 -11.93 15.17 -1.85
CA ALA A 22 -11.88 14.57 -0.52
C ALA A 22 -10.58 13.75 -0.30
N GLY A 23 -10.17 12.95 -1.30
CA GLY A 23 -8.93 12.19 -1.23
C GLY A 23 -7.69 13.08 -1.07
N LYS A 24 -7.62 14.20 -1.78
CA LYS A 24 -6.54 15.19 -1.64
C LYS A 24 -6.51 15.83 -0.25
N ALA A 25 -7.67 16.20 0.28
CA ALA A 25 -7.77 16.80 1.62
C ALA A 25 -7.37 15.77 2.70
N CYS A 26 -7.83 14.53 2.58
CA CYS A 26 -7.44 13.45 3.50
C CYS A 26 -5.93 13.15 3.43
N ALA A 27 -5.35 13.15 2.22
CA ALA A 27 -3.92 12.92 2.06
C ALA A 27 -3.07 14.02 2.71
N ALA A 28 -3.46 15.29 2.52
CA ALA A 28 -2.81 16.43 3.17
C ALA A 28 -2.91 16.33 4.70
N TYR A 29 -4.11 16.08 5.22
CA TYR A 29 -4.33 15.90 6.65
C TYR A 29 -3.51 14.75 7.24
N HIS A 30 -3.49 13.59 6.56
CA HIS A 30 -2.70 12.44 6.96
C HIS A 30 -1.20 12.78 7.02
N HIS A 31 -0.68 13.43 5.98
CA HIS A 31 0.72 13.80 5.90
C HIS A 31 1.14 14.75 7.05
N GLU A 32 0.29 15.69 7.40
CA GLU A 32 0.55 16.67 8.45
C GLU A 32 0.39 16.12 9.87
N ASN A 33 -0.55 15.19 10.08
CA ASN A 33 -0.97 14.78 11.42
C ASN A 33 -0.52 13.38 11.82
N VAL A 34 -0.24 12.48 10.85
CA VAL A 34 0.27 11.13 11.17
C VAL A 34 1.79 11.17 11.14
N VAL A 35 2.35 11.79 12.17
CA VAL A 35 3.79 11.92 12.44
C VAL A 35 4.05 11.72 13.92
N GLY A 36 5.25 11.29 14.30
CA GLY A 36 5.59 11.06 15.70
C GLY A 36 4.79 9.91 16.33
N VAL A 37 4.48 8.90 15.54
CA VAL A 37 3.68 7.74 15.96
C VAL A 37 4.53 6.81 16.81
N SER A 38 4.03 6.45 18.01
CA SER A 38 4.58 5.37 18.83
C SER A 38 3.76 4.11 18.60
N ALA A 39 4.39 3.05 18.10
CA ALA A 39 3.77 1.76 17.82
C ALA A 39 4.66 0.61 18.32
N GLU A 40 4.08 -0.52 18.66
CA GLU A 40 4.85 -1.73 18.99
C GLU A 40 5.10 -2.58 17.75
N ARG A 41 4.06 -2.73 16.91
CA ARG A 41 4.07 -3.62 15.75
C ARG A 41 3.52 -2.93 14.52
N ILE A 42 4.30 -2.91 13.47
CA ILE A 42 3.88 -2.43 12.15
C ILE A 42 3.75 -3.63 11.20
N GLU A 43 2.56 -3.79 10.66
CA GLU A 43 2.25 -4.75 9.60
C GLU A 43 2.21 -4.02 8.26
N ARG A 44 2.84 -4.61 7.28
CA ARG A 44 2.93 -4.02 5.96
C ARG A 44 2.36 -4.96 4.90
N ASP A 45 1.54 -4.42 4.02
CA ASP A 45 0.92 -5.16 2.91
C ASP A 45 0.87 -4.33 1.62
N GLU A 46 0.67 -5.01 0.49
CA GLU A 46 0.50 -4.40 -0.83
C GLU A 46 -0.84 -4.80 -1.43
N ILE A 47 -1.61 -3.79 -1.83
CA ILE A 47 -2.89 -3.99 -2.52
C ILE A 47 -2.67 -3.80 -4.01
N TRP A 48 -2.84 -4.87 -4.79
CA TRP A 48 -2.77 -4.81 -6.24
C TRP A 48 -4.05 -4.26 -6.84
N SER A 49 -3.89 -3.38 -7.82
CA SER A 49 -4.95 -2.88 -8.69
C SER A 49 -4.42 -2.64 -10.10
N PHE A 50 -5.22 -2.09 -11.00
CA PHE A 50 -4.75 -1.66 -12.31
C PHE A 50 -5.53 -0.46 -12.83
N THR A 51 -4.87 0.36 -13.63
CA THR A 51 -5.45 1.49 -14.35
C THR A 51 -5.65 1.10 -15.80
N TYR A 52 -6.87 1.24 -16.31
CA TYR A 52 -7.31 0.92 -17.67
C TYR A 52 -7.27 -0.58 -17.97
N SER A 53 -6.11 -1.24 -17.93
CA SER A 53 -5.94 -2.67 -18.15
C SER A 53 -4.76 -3.24 -17.34
N LYS A 54 -4.79 -4.56 -17.06
CA LYS A 54 -3.64 -5.22 -16.40
C LYS A 54 -2.38 -5.06 -17.24
N GLN A 55 -1.23 -4.96 -16.59
CA GLN A 55 0.07 -4.73 -17.25
C GLN A 55 0.32 -5.64 -18.44
N LYS A 56 0.01 -6.93 -18.33
CA LYS A 56 0.18 -7.91 -19.41
C LYS A 56 -0.63 -7.60 -20.67
N ASN A 57 -1.73 -6.86 -20.54
CA ASN A 57 -2.64 -6.52 -21.63
C ASN A 57 -2.43 -5.12 -22.20
N VAL A 58 -1.59 -4.28 -21.58
CA VAL A 58 -1.38 -2.88 -22.01
C VAL A 58 -0.90 -2.81 -23.44
N LYS A 59 0.06 -3.68 -23.82
CA LYS A 59 0.65 -3.71 -25.20
C LYS A 59 -0.36 -4.03 -26.30
N THR A 60 -1.44 -4.75 -25.98
CA THR A 60 -2.49 -5.16 -26.92
C THR A 60 -3.75 -4.33 -26.82
N ALA A 61 -3.84 -3.46 -25.84
CA ALA A 61 -5.00 -2.61 -25.60
C ALA A 61 -5.07 -1.47 -26.62
N LYS A 62 -6.28 -1.23 -27.16
CA LYS A 62 -6.50 -0.11 -28.08
C LYS A 62 -6.40 1.20 -27.28
N ALA A 63 -5.51 2.11 -27.72
CA ALA A 63 -5.36 3.45 -27.16
C ALA A 63 -5.19 3.47 -25.62
N ALA A 64 -4.29 2.62 -25.11
CA ALA A 64 -3.95 2.66 -23.67
C ALA A 64 -3.36 4.03 -23.31
N PRO A 65 -3.93 4.73 -22.33
CA PRO A 65 -3.41 6.03 -21.90
C PRO A 65 -2.06 5.85 -21.20
N GLU A 66 -1.33 6.95 -21.08
CA GLU A 66 -0.15 6.99 -20.20
C GLU A 66 -0.54 6.62 -18.76
N GLY A 67 0.29 5.83 -18.10
CA GLY A 67 0.00 5.30 -16.75
C GLY A 67 -0.97 4.12 -16.72
N ALA A 68 -1.36 3.55 -17.88
CA ALA A 68 -2.10 2.30 -17.92
C ALA A 68 -1.22 1.13 -17.46
N GLY A 69 -1.79 0.22 -16.69
CA GLY A 69 -1.08 -0.96 -16.18
C GLY A 69 -1.37 -1.26 -14.72
N ASP A 70 -0.54 -2.10 -14.15
CA ASP A 70 -0.66 -2.49 -12.75
C ASP A 70 -0.27 -1.32 -11.83
N THR A 71 -1.05 -1.16 -10.77
CA THR A 71 -0.85 -0.14 -9.75
C THR A 71 -0.90 -0.81 -8.38
N TRP A 72 0.07 -0.50 -7.54
CA TRP A 72 0.18 -1.06 -6.20
C TRP A 72 -0.05 0.03 -5.16
N THR A 73 -0.82 -0.29 -4.14
CA THR A 73 -0.95 0.55 -2.95
C THR A 73 -0.25 -0.14 -1.80
N TRP A 74 0.84 0.46 -1.36
CA TRP A 74 1.63 0.04 -0.24
C TRP A 74 1.02 0.61 1.03
N THR A 75 0.93 -0.17 2.08
CA THR A 75 0.36 0.25 3.36
C THR A 75 1.21 -0.21 4.52
N ALA A 76 1.38 0.63 5.51
CA ALA A 76 1.95 0.30 6.81
C ALA A 76 0.89 0.55 7.89
N LEU A 77 0.50 -0.50 8.58
CA LEU A 77 -0.56 -0.50 9.59
C LEU A 77 0.04 -0.73 10.96
N ASP A 78 -0.27 0.12 11.92
CA ASP A 78 -0.08 -0.21 13.33
C ASP A 78 -1.06 -1.32 13.72
N ALA A 79 -0.50 -2.48 14.11
CA ALA A 79 -1.28 -3.69 14.37
C ALA A 79 -2.24 -3.54 15.56
N ASP A 80 -1.96 -2.64 16.47
CA ASP A 80 -2.75 -2.45 17.68
C ASP A 80 -3.85 -1.40 17.51
N SER A 81 -3.51 -0.19 17.08
CA SER A 81 -4.49 0.90 16.90
C SER A 81 -5.27 0.80 15.58
N LYS A 82 -4.80 0.02 14.60
CA LYS A 82 -5.31 -0.06 13.22
C LYS A 82 -5.13 1.24 12.43
N LEU A 83 -4.25 2.12 12.89
CA LEU A 83 -3.88 3.33 12.16
C LEU A 83 -3.03 2.96 10.94
N ILE A 84 -3.38 3.48 9.78
CA ILE A 84 -2.48 3.50 8.62
C ILE A 84 -1.42 4.56 8.88
N VAL A 85 -0.20 4.14 9.21
CA VAL A 85 0.92 5.04 9.50
C VAL A 85 1.45 5.68 8.23
N SER A 86 1.57 4.89 7.16
CA SER A 86 1.98 5.38 5.85
C SER A 86 1.30 4.61 4.73
N TYR A 87 1.15 5.25 3.57
CA TYR A 87 0.74 4.61 2.33
C TYR A 87 1.43 5.25 1.13
N LEU A 88 1.67 4.44 0.09
CA LEU A 88 2.23 4.90 -1.18
C LEU A 88 1.53 4.21 -2.34
N VAL A 89 1.16 4.96 -3.38
CA VAL A 89 0.54 4.42 -4.60
C VAL A 89 1.52 4.53 -5.75
N GLY A 90 1.82 3.42 -6.42
CA GLY A 90 2.75 3.44 -7.54
C GLY A 90 3.16 2.06 -8.05
N GLY A 91 4.41 1.92 -8.46
CA GLY A 91 4.99 0.66 -8.93
C GLY A 91 5.33 -0.32 -7.81
N ARG A 92 5.97 -1.44 -8.17
CA ARG A 92 6.40 -2.49 -7.23
C ARG A 92 7.90 -2.78 -7.36
N ASP A 93 8.69 -1.79 -7.65
CA ASP A 93 10.14 -1.92 -7.75
C ASP A 93 10.84 -1.43 -6.48
N SER A 94 12.17 -1.55 -6.45
CA SER A 94 12.99 -1.16 -5.30
C SER A 94 12.94 0.33 -4.98
N SER A 95 12.71 1.19 -5.98
CA SER A 95 12.62 2.64 -5.73
C SER A 95 11.39 3.00 -4.90
N TYR A 96 10.25 2.37 -5.20
CA TYR A 96 9.03 2.51 -4.40
C TYR A 96 9.19 1.88 -3.01
N ALA A 97 9.87 0.73 -2.91
CA ALA A 97 10.15 0.10 -1.63
C ALA A 97 10.99 1.00 -0.71
N ASN A 98 12.05 1.59 -1.24
CA ASN A 98 12.93 2.51 -0.48
C ASN A 98 12.15 3.76 -0.04
N ALA A 99 11.48 4.45 -0.97
CA ALA A 99 10.70 5.65 -0.65
C ALA A 99 9.60 5.38 0.40
N PHE A 100 8.95 4.21 0.30
CA PHE A 100 7.92 3.82 1.27
C PHE A 100 8.51 3.54 2.66
N MET A 101 9.62 2.79 2.75
CA MET A 101 10.25 2.48 4.04
C MET A 101 10.85 3.72 4.69
N GLU A 102 11.42 4.64 3.92
CA GLU A 102 11.90 5.93 4.43
C GLU A 102 10.75 6.76 5.02
N ASP A 103 9.58 6.81 4.35
CA ASP A 103 8.41 7.53 4.86
C ASP A 103 7.88 6.85 6.14
N VAL A 104 7.80 5.52 6.20
CA VAL A 104 7.38 4.79 7.42
C VAL A 104 8.33 5.10 8.57
N ALA A 105 9.65 4.99 8.37
CA ALA A 105 10.65 5.26 9.40
C ALA A 105 10.56 6.69 9.91
N SER A 106 10.36 7.67 9.02
CA SER A 106 10.26 9.09 9.39
C SER A 106 9.07 9.44 10.28
N ARG A 107 8.03 8.60 10.26
CA ARG A 107 6.79 8.81 11.04
C ARG A 107 6.80 8.18 12.42
N LEU A 108 7.72 7.25 12.67
CA LEU A 108 7.82 6.51 13.93
C LEU A 108 8.79 7.18 14.90
N THR A 109 8.50 7.08 16.21
CA THR A 109 9.33 7.66 17.28
C THR A 109 10.09 6.65 18.08
N ASN A 110 9.79 5.37 17.93
CA ASN A 110 10.40 4.30 18.71
C ASN A 110 10.75 3.09 17.83
N ARG A 111 11.61 2.23 18.34
CA ARG A 111 11.89 0.93 17.74
C ARG A 111 10.61 0.10 17.66
N VAL A 112 10.35 -0.50 16.51
CA VAL A 112 9.14 -1.28 16.23
C VAL A 112 9.48 -2.69 15.76
N GLN A 113 8.57 -3.64 15.96
CA GLN A 113 8.57 -4.89 15.21
C GLN A 113 7.89 -4.65 13.86
N LEU A 114 8.66 -4.75 12.77
CA LEU A 114 8.17 -4.62 11.40
C LEU A 114 8.01 -5.99 10.75
N THR A 115 6.79 -6.32 10.32
CA THR A 115 6.52 -7.57 9.61
C THR A 115 6.12 -7.28 8.16
N THR A 116 6.79 -7.94 7.22
CA THR A 116 6.48 -7.88 5.79
C THR A 116 6.27 -9.29 5.22
N ASP A 117 5.66 -9.40 4.06
CA ASP A 117 5.77 -10.63 3.26
C ASP A 117 7.15 -10.72 2.56
N VAL A 118 7.45 -11.89 1.99
CA VAL A 118 8.76 -12.16 1.38
C VAL A 118 8.86 -11.48 0.01
N HIS A 119 9.50 -10.32 -0.01
CA HIS A 119 9.89 -9.65 -1.26
C HIS A 119 11.34 -9.17 -1.14
N LYS A 120 12.19 -9.50 -2.11
CA LYS A 120 13.64 -9.21 -2.03
C LYS A 120 13.99 -7.73 -1.83
N ALA A 121 13.19 -6.83 -2.42
CA ALA A 121 13.42 -5.39 -2.30
C ALA A 121 13.26 -4.84 -0.87
N TYR A 122 12.63 -5.59 0.05
CA TYR A 122 12.44 -5.10 1.42
C TYR A 122 13.66 -5.20 2.29
N LEU A 123 14.50 -6.21 2.12
CA LEU A 123 15.70 -6.35 2.95
C LEU A 123 16.57 -5.10 2.87
N GLU A 124 16.89 -4.66 1.66
CA GLU A 124 17.70 -3.45 1.44
C GLU A 124 16.96 -2.17 1.87
N ALA A 125 15.66 -2.06 1.58
CA ALA A 125 14.86 -0.90 1.92
C ALA A 125 14.68 -0.72 3.45
N VAL A 126 14.45 -1.82 4.18
CA VAL A 126 14.32 -1.80 5.64
C VAL A 126 15.66 -1.49 6.29
N GLU A 127 16.75 -2.14 5.85
CA GLU A 127 18.08 -1.88 6.36
C GLU A 127 18.50 -0.42 6.11
N GLY A 128 18.21 0.12 4.92
CA GLY A 128 18.49 1.50 4.56
C GLY A 128 17.70 2.53 5.37
N ALA A 129 16.43 2.29 5.61
CA ALA A 129 15.54 3.24 6.29
C ALA A 129 15.61 3.20 7.82
N PHE A 130 15.76 2.01 8.40
CA PHE A 130 15.71 1.79 9.86
C PHE A 130 17.08 1.46 10.48
N GLY A 131 18.03 0.96 9.69
CA GLY A 131 19.30 0.47 10.22
C GLY A 131 19.08 -0.60 11.29
N TYR A 132 19.57 -0.35 12.51
CA TYR A 132 19.44 -1.24 13.66
C TYR A 132 18.19 -0.96 14.54
N ASP A 133 17.40 0.07 14.22
CA ASP A 133 16.26 0.51 15.04
C ASP A 133 14.94 -0.19 14.70
N VAL A 134 15.00 -1.44 14.26
CA VAL A 134 13.84 -2.24 13.91
C VAL A 134 14.05 -3.71 14.28
N ASP A 135 13.00 -4.38 14.74
CA ASP A 135 12.93 -5.84 14.85
C ASP A 135 12.21 -6.37 13.62
N TYR A 136 13.00 -6.69 12.58
CA TYR A 136 12.45 -7.05 11.28
C TYR A 136 12.12 -8.54 11.17
N ALA A 137 10.91 -8.86 10.72
CA ALA A 137 10.44 -10.21 10.47
C ALA A 137 9.80 -10.33 9.07
N GLN A 138 10.02 -11.46 8.41
CA GLN A 138 9.35 -11.78 7.15
C GLN A 138 8.38 -12.94 7.32
N LEU A 139 7.14 -12.76 6.86
CA LEU A 139 6.12 -13.79 6.83
C LEU A 139 6.29 -14.65 5.58
N VAL A 140 6.72 -15.91 5.76
CA VAL A 140 6.84 -16.88 4.68
C VAL A 140 5.58 -17.73 4.61
N LYS A 141 4.79 -17.60 3.56
CA LYS A 141 3.61 -18.46 3.31
C LYS A 141 4.09 -19.76 2.66
N MET A 142 4.11 -20.85 3.42
CA MET A 142 4.43 -22.17 2.90
C MET A 142 3.17 -22.87 2.42
N TYR A 143 2.96 -22.91 1.10
CA TYR A 143 1.89 -23.70 0.50
C TYR A 143 2.35 -25.15 0.33
N GLY A 144 1.98 -26.03 1.29
CA GLY A 144 2.14 -27.47 1.13
C GLY A 144 1.07 -28.05 0.19
N LYS A 145 1.43 -29.08 -0.59
CA LYS A 145 0.41 -29.97 -1.20
C LYS A 145 -0.34 -30.63 -0.05
N LEU A 146 -1.61 -30.28 0.15
CA LEU A 146 -2.54 -31.10 0.94
C LEU A 146 -2.62 -32.47 0.26
N SER A 147 -1.92 -33.46 0.77
CA SER A 147 -2.16 -34.86 0.44
C SER A 147 -3.55 -35.18 0.99
N LEU A 148 -4.50 -35.35 0.10
CA LEU A 148 -5.79 -35.94 0.45
C LEU A 148 -5.49 -37.37 0.94
N ILE A 149 -5.47 -37.56 2.25
CA ILE A 149 -5.54 -38.87 2.84
C ILE A 149 -6.98 -39.33 2.61
N HIS A 150 -7.18 -40.19 1.62
CA HIS A 150 -8.40 -40.94 1.49
C HIS A 150 -8.46 -41.93 2.67
N ILE A 151 -9.38 -41.67 3.59
CA ILE A 151 -9.86 -42.64 4.55
C ILE A 151 -10.96 -43.46 3.90
#